data_892ade41548fb3893dcff4a473d98639
#
_entry.id   892ade41548fb3893dcff4a473d98639
#
_cell.length_a   1.000
_cell.length_b   1.000
_cell.length_c   1.000
_cell.angle_alpha   90.00
_cell.angle_beta   90.00
_cell.angle_gamma   90.00
#
_symmetry.space_group_name_H-M   'P 1'
#
loop_
_entity.id
_entity.type
_entity.pdbx_description
1 polymer ?
#
loop_
_entity_poly.entity_id
_entity_poly.type
_entity_poly.pdbx_seq_one_letter_code
_entity_poly.pdbx_strand_id
1 'polypeptide(L)'
;MARVLEVQGVSKRFLGLQALKGVSLGLEEGEILAVIGPNGAGKSTLLNVISGLLRPDSGRVLLLGEDVTHLPPEARTHRGLGRAFQIVEPLPELSVRENLLVGALFGKPRTSKREAEAWVDRVLELTGLAPRAEAL
;
A
#
# COMPACT_ATOMS: atom_id res chain seq x y z
N MET A 1 17.25 -9.05 -10.49
CA MET A 1 16.62 -7.84 -9.96
C MET A 1 16.08 -8.08 -8.57
N ALA A 2 16.07 -7.04 -7.75
CA ALA A 2 15.62 -7.18 -6.36
C ALA A 2 14.11 -7.34 -6.28
N ARG A 3 13.63 -8.27 -5.45
CA ARG A 3 12.21 -8.37 -5.12
C ARG A 3 11.85 -7.29 -4.13
N VAL A 4 10.86 -6.49 -4.46
CA VAL A 4 10.36 -5.44 -3.58
C VAL A 4 9.24 -5.94 -2.69
N LEU A 5 8.47 -6.92 -3.14
CA LEU A 5 7.41 -7.56 -2.37
C LEU A 5 7.45 -9.06 -2.57
N GLU A 6 7.27 -9.81 -1.49
CA GLU A 6 7.17 -11.27 -1.56
C GLU A 6 6.09 -11.75 -0.59
N VAL A 7 5.18 -12.57 -1.09
CA VAL A 7 4.16 -13.24 -0.30
C VAL A 7 4.47 -14.72 -0.35
N GLN A 8 4.64 -15.35 0.81
CA GLN A 8 5.09 -16.73 0.93
C GLN A 8 4.05 -17.58 1.66
N GLY A 9 3.34 -18.41 0.93
CA GLY A 9 2.45 -19.41 1.49
C GLY A 9 1.35 -18.86 2.41
N VAL A 10 0.79 -17.70 2.08
CA VAL A 10 -0.21 -17.06 2.93
C VAL A 10 -1.55 -17.77 2.86
N SER A 11 -2.13 -18.05 4.02
CA SER A 11 -3.47 -18.60 4.16
C SER A 11 -4.29 -17.76 5.12
N LYS A 12 -5.60 -17.65 4.85
CA LYS A 12 -6.53 -16.92 5.69
C LYS A 12 -7.92 -17.54 5.62
N ARG A 13 -8.53 -17.77 6.80
CA ARG A 13 -9.90 -18.28 6.94
C ARG A 13 -10.76 -17.30 7.71
N PHE A 14 -12.04 -17.25 7.36
CA PHE A 14 -13.06 -16.50 8.08
C PHE A 14 -14.22 -17.44 8.38
N LEU A 15 -14.48 -17.75 9.66
CA LEU A 15 -15.64 -18.55 10.09
C LEU A 15 -15.85 -19.82 9.22
N GLY A 16 -14.77 -20.55 8.95
CA GLY A 16 -14.84 -21.75 8.14
C GLY A 16 -14.67 -21.56 6.63
N LEU A 17 -14.73 -20.32 6.16
CA LEU A 17 -14.47 -20.02 4.75
C LEU A 17 -12.99 -19.73 4.55
N GLN A 18 -12.32 -20.50 3.70
CA GLN A 18 -10.92 -20.27 3.38
C GLN A 18 -10.81 -19.28 2.23
N ALA A 19 -10.44 -18.04 2.56
CA ALA A 19 -10.31 -16.96 1.58
C ALA A 19 -8.98 -17.05 0.82
N LEU A 20 -7.90 -17.43 1.50
CA LEU A 20 -6.58 -17.64 0.90
C LEU A 20 -6.04 -19.00 1.32
N LYS A 21 -5.43 -19.72 0.39
CA LYS A 21 -4.87 -21.04 0.63
C LYS A 21 -3.47 -21.14 0.04
N GLY A 22 -2.45 -20.97 0.88
CA GLY A 22 -1.06 -21.12 0.48
C GLY A 22 -0.64 -20.22 -0.67
N VAL A 23 -1.10 -18.96 -0.69
CA VAL A 23 -0.83 -18.03 -1.79
C VAL A 23 0.61 -17.55 -1.73
N SER A 24 1.31 -17.66 -2.86
CA SER A 24 2.66 -17.15 -3.00
C SER A 24 2.77 -16.31 -4.27
N LEU A 25 3.42 -15.17 -4.17
CA LEU A 25 3.73 -14.30 -5.30
C LEU A 25 4.95 -13.45 -4.98
N GLY A 26 5.55 -12.92 -6.02
CA GLY A 26 6.67 -12.00 -5.88
C GLY A 26 6.53 -10.84 -6.86
N LEU A 27 6.99 -9.68 -6.44
CA LEU A 27 7.03 -8.48 -7.27
C LEU A 27 8.44 -7.95 -7.29
N GLU A 28 9.00 -7.80 -8.48
CA GLU A 28 10.34 -7.25 -8.67
C GLU A 28 10.28 -5.74 -8.92
N GLU A 29 11.38 -5.06 -8.67
CA GLU A 29 11.50 -3.64 -8.94
C GLU A 29 11.16 -3.32 -10.40
N GLY A 30 10.33 -2.31 -10.62
CA GLY A 30 9.89 -1.90 -11.95
C GLY A 30 8.78 -2.75 -12.55
N GLU A 31 8.31 -3.79 -11.86
CA GLU A 31 7.30 -4.70 -12.34
C GLU A 31 5.89 -4.24 -11.95
N ILE A 32 4.91 -4.50 -12.81
CA ILE A 32 3.49 -4.36 -12.51
C ILE A 32 2.86 -5.74 -12.54
N LEU A 33 2.31 -6.16 -11.40
CA LEU A 33 1.65 -7.44 -11.27
C LEU A 33 0.14 -7.25 -11.14
N ALA A 34 -0.63 -7.89 -12.01
CA ALA A 34 -2.08 -7.85 -11.94
C ALA A 34 -2.63 -9.07 -11.21
N VAL A 35 -3.57 -8.85 -10.29
CA VAL A 35 -4.30 -9.91 -9.61
C VAL A 35 -5.72 -9.93 -10.16
N ILE A 36 -6.07 -10.99 -10.85
CA ILE A 36 -7.34 -11.10 -11.58
C ILE A 36 -8.14 -12.27 -11.02
N GLY A 37 -9.44 -12.10 -10.93
CA GLY A 37 -10.36 -13.14 -10.49
C GLY A 37 -11.75 -12.58 -10.24
N PRO A 38 -12.77 -13.44 -10.15
CA PRO A 38 -14.13 -13.00 -9.84
C PRO A 38 -14.23 -12.45 -8.41
N ASN A 39 -15.31 -11.73 -8.13
CA ASN A 39 -15.61 -11.28 -6.77
C ASN A 39 -15.71 -12.48 -5.83
N GLY A 40 -15.13 -12.36 -4.65
CA GLY A 40 -15.09 -13.45 -3.68
C GLY A 40 -13.93 -14.42 -3.85
N ALA A 41 -13.03 -14.19 -4.81
CA ALA A 41 -11.86 -15.03 -5.04
C ALA A 41 -10.67 -14.72 -4.11
N GLY A 42 -10.84 -13.86 -3.11
CA GLY A 42 -9.80 -13.53 -2.14
C GLY A 42 -8.90 -12.37 -2.50
N LYS A 43 -9.16 -11.64 -3.58
CA LYS A 43 -8.33 -10.49 -4.01
C LYS A 43 -8.23 -9.42 -2.93
N SER A 44 -9.36 -8.98 -2.38
CA SER A 44 -9.37 -7.99 -1.31
C SER A 44 -8.70 -8.50 -0.05
N THR A 45 -8.91 -9.77 0.29
CA THR A 45 -8.26 -10.42 1.43
C THR A 45 -6.74 -10.41 1.26
N LEU A 46 -6.25 -10.74 0.08
CA LEU A 46 -4.82 -10.73 -0.22
C LEU A 46 -4.24 -9.32 -0.06
N LEU A 47 -4.90 -8.31 -0.62
CA LEU A 47 -4.45 -6.92 -0.50
C LEU A 47 -4.49 -6.45 0.96
N ASN A 48 -5.50 -6.86 1.72
CA ASN A 48 -5.59 -6.53 3.14
C ASN A 48 -4.46 -7.18 3.96
N VAL A 49 -4.06 -8.40 3.61
CA VAL A 49 -2.91 -9.06 4.24
C VAL A 49 -1.61 -8.35 3.88
N ILE A 50 -1.43 -7.99 2.62
CA ILE A 50 -0.22 -7.28 2.16
C ILE A 50 -0.11 -5.91 2.83
N SER A 51 -1.20 -5.17 2.94
CA SER A 51 -1.20 -3.83 3.54
C SER A 51 -1.21 -3.80 5.07
N GLY A 52 -1.43 -4.95 5.71
CA GLY A 52 -1.41 -5.05 7.17
C GLY A 52 -2.75 -4.85 7.85
N LEU A 53 -3.84 -4.68 7.09
CA LEU A 53 -5.19 -4.57 7.65
C LEU A 53 -5.71 -5.90 8.18
N LEU A 54 -5.18 -7.02 7.68
CA LEU A 54 -5.50 -8.37 8.16
C LEU A 54 -4.21 -9.12 8.46
N ARG A 55 -4.23 -9.94 9.50
CA ARG A 55 -3.17 -10.91 9.78
C ARG A 55 -3.43 -12.20 9.01
N PRO A 56 -2.43 -12.77 8.36
CA PRO A 56 -2.57 -14.11 7.81
C PRO A 56 -2.60 -15.15 8.93
N ASP A 57 -3.28 -16.26 8.70
CA ASP A 57 -3.25 -17.39 9.64
C ASP A 57 -1.92 -18.15 9.55
N SER A 58 -1.32 -18.16 8.37
CA SER A 58 0.02 -18.72 8.14
C SER A 58 0.65 -18.02 6.95
N GLY A 59 1.95 -18.22 6.79
CA GLY A 59 2.73 -17.60 5.73
C GLY A 59 3.37 -16.29 6.16
N ARG A 60 4.07 -15.66 5.23
CA ARG A 60 4.82 -14.42 5.48
C ARG A 60 4.65 -13.42 4.36
N VAL A 61 4.76 -12.14 4.71
CA VAL A 61 4.86 -11.02 3.77
C VAL A 61 6.20 -10.34 4.01
N LEU A 62 6.99 -10.23 2.95
CA LEU A 62 8.29 -9.56 2.96
C LEU A 62 8.23 -8.30 2.11
N LEU A 63 8.71 -7.21 2.64
CA LEU A 63 8.78 -5.93 1.93
C LEU A 63 10.24 -5.47 1.93
N LEU A 64 10.82 -5.34 0.74
CA LEU A 64 12.24 -5.04 0.56
C LEU A 64 13.16 -5.98 1.36
N GLY A 65 12.80 -7.27 1.39
CA GLY A 65 13.55 -8.30 2.10
C GLY A 65 13.29 -8.38 3.60
N GLU A 66 12.51 -7.47 4.16
CA GLU A 66 12.16 -7.46 5.58
C GLU A 66 10.81 -8.13 5.81
N ASP A 67 10.73 -9.01 6.81
CA ASP A 67 9.47 -9.64 7.21
C ASP A 67 8.58 -8.60 7.91
N VAL A 68 7.48 -8.25 7.28
CA VAL A 68 6.52 -7.27 7.79
C VAL A 68 5.20 -7.91 8.22
N THR A 69 5.14 -9.22 8.29
CA THR A 69 3.91 -9.99 8.52
C THR A 69 3.15 -9.53 9.77
N HIS A 70 3.85 -9.16 10.82
CA HIS A 70 3.26 -8.77 12.10
C HIS A 70 3.25 -7.25 12.32
N LEU A 71 3.68 -6.47 11.34
CA LEU A 71 3.70 -5.02 11.45
C LEU A 71 2.34 -4.42 11.09
N PRO A 72 1.91 -3.33 11.77
CA PRO A 72 0.68 -2.64 11.45
C PRO A 72 0.80 -1.89 10.11
N PRO A 73 -0.35 -1.45 9.53
CA PRO A 73 -0.33 -0.75 8.23
C PRO A 73 0.58 0.47 8.18
N GLU A 74 0.58 1.29 9.23
CA GLU A 74 1.39 2.50 9.29
C GLU A 74 2.89 2.20 9.23
N ALA A 75 3.33 1.12 9.83
CA ALA A 75 4.72 0.70 9.77
C ALA A 75 5.11 0.23 8.36
N ARG A 76 4.20 -0.44 7.66
CA ARG A 76 4.42 -0.85 6.27
C ARG A 76 4.42 0.34 5.32
N THR A 77 3.52 1.28 5.54
CA THR A 77 3.47 2.54 4.77
C THR A 77 4.79 3.30 4.89
N HIS A 78 5.32 3.39 6.09
CA HIS A 78 6.60 4.07 6.34
C HIS A 78 7.76 3.39 5.60
N ARG A 79 7.63 2.10 5.29
CA ARG A 79 8.63 1.33 4.52
C ARG A 79 8.42 1.41 3.01
N GLY A 80 7.47 2.21 2.55
CA GLY A 80 7.25 2.47 1.13
C GLY A 80 6.06 1.77 0.51
N LEU A 81 5.20 1.13 1.31
CA LEU A 81 3.98 0.51 0.80
C LEU A 81 2.86 1.54 0.71
N GLY A 82 2.39 1.82 -0.51
CA GLY A 82 1.23 2.67 -0.74
C GLY A 82 0.04 1.84 -1.21
N ARG A 83 -1.16 2.28 -0.86
CA ARG A 83 -2.39 1.63 -1.31
C ARG A 83 -3.45 2.66 -1.66
N ALA A 84 -4.05 2.50 -2.84
CA ALA A 84 -5.26 3.22 -3.23
C ALA A 84 -6.47 2.37 -2.86
N PHE A 85 -7.42 2.95 -2.14
CA PHE A 85 -8.63 2.25 -1.73
C PHE A 85 -9.76 2.50 -2.73
N GLN A 86 -10.63 1.52 -2.91
CA GLN A 86 -11.80 1.65 -3.77
C GLN A 86 -12.74 2.76 -3.28
N ILE A 87 -12.90 2.87 -1.95
CA ILE A 87 -13.59 3.98 -1.32
C ILE A 87 -12.53 4.94 -0.81
N VAL A 88 -12.52 6.16 -1.34
CA VAL A 88 -11.52 7.16 -1.02
C VAL A 88 -11.88 7.83 0.32
N GLU A 89 -10.92 7.89 1.23
CA GLU A 89 -11.08 8.58 2.52
C GLU A 89 -10.01 9.68 2.64
N PRO A 90 -10.22 10.84 1.98
CA PRO A 90 -9.29 11.95 2.13
C PRO A 90 -9.44 12.61 3.49
N LEU A 91 -8.49 13.46 3.84
CA LEU A 91 -8.56 14.31 5.03
C LEU A 91 -9.30 15.60 4.62
N PRO A 92 -10.62 15.72 4.91
CA PRO A 92 -11.44 16.79 4.34
C PRO A 92 -11.12 18.19 4.87
N GLU A 93 -10.49 18.26 6.03
CA GLU A 93 -10.11 19.53 6.64
C GLU A 93 -8.79 20.10 6.09
N LEU A 94 -8.09 19.32 5.28
CA LEU A 94 -6.84 19.71 4.66
C LEU A 94 -7.03 20.00 3.18
N SER A 95 -6.20 20.87 2.62
CA SER A 95 -6.18 21.12 1.19
C SER A 95 -5.69 19.90 0.42
N VAL A 96 -5.86 19.91 -0.89
CA VAL A 96 -5.32 18.87 -1.77
C VAL A 96 -3.81 18.75 -1.59
N ARG A 97 -3.10 19.86 -1.57
CA ARG A 97 -1.66 19.89 -1.32
C ARG A 97 -1.29 19.26 0.03
N GLU A 98 -2.02 19.63 1.08
CA GLU A 98 -1.76 19.11 2.43
C GLU A 98 -2.03 17.61 2.52
N ASN A 99 -3.10 17.10 1.87
CA ASN A 99 -3.35 15.66 1.80
C ASN A 99 -2.18 14.91 1.17
N LEU A 100 -1.64 15.42 0.06
CA LEU A 100 -0.48 14.82 -0.60
C LEU A 100 0.77 14.90 0.26
N LEU A 101 0.93 16.01 0.98
CA LEU A 101 2.09 16.23 1.85
C LEU A 101 2.15 15.22 2.99
N VAL A 102 0.99 14.85 3.56
CA VAL A 102 0.93 13.80 4.59
C VAL A 102 1.51 12.49 4.04
N GLY A 103 1.09 12.08 2.85
CA GLY A 103 1.62 10.88 2.22
C GLY A 103 3.11 10.96 1.93
N ALA A 104 3.57 12.10 1.44
CA ALA A 104 4.99 12.28 1.11
C ALA A 104 5.89 12.29 2.33
N LEU A 105 5.44 12.88 3.45
CA LEU A 105 6.23 12.96 4.68
C LEU A 105 6.32 11.62 5.40
N PHE A 106 5.25 10.84 5.41
CA PHE A 106 5.16 9.61 6.20
C PHE A 106 5.29 8.32 5.40
N GLY A 107 5.36 8.41 4.07
CA GLY A 107 5.48 7.24 3.20
C GLY A 107 6.91 6.71 3.05
N LYS A 108 7.90 7.41 3.57
CA LYS A 108 9.31 7.03 3.52
C LYS A 108 10.03 7.43 4.79
N PRO A 109 10.97 6.61 5.29
CA PRO A 109 11.81 7.05 6.40
C PRO A 109 12.73 8.19 5.97
N ARG A 110 12.97 9.13 6.88
CA ARG A 110 13.92 10.26 6.69
C ARG A 110 13.61 11.18 5.51
N THR A 111 12.34 11.32 5.13
CA THR A 111 11.97 12.29 4.11
C THR A 111 11.99 13.70 4.70
N SER A 112 12.78 14.60 4.12
CA SER A 112 12.78 15.99 4.52
C SER A 112 11.53 16.70 3.99
N LYS A 113 11.16 17.83 4.65
CA LYS A 113 10.02 18.64 4.17
C LYS A 113 10.23 19.12 2.73
N ARG A 114 11.46 19.50 2.39
CA ARG A 114 11.83 19.95 1.05
C ARG A 114 11.61 18.88 -0.01
N GLU A 115 12.04 17.64 0.28
CA GLU A 115 11.84 16.50 -0.61
C GLU A 115 10.36 16.18 -0.75
N ALA A 116 9.61 16.22 0.36
CA ALA A 116 8.18 15.97 0.36
C ALA A 116 7.44 17.00 -0.50
N GLU A 117 7.77 18.26 -0.38
CA GLU A 117 7.16 19.33 -1.18
C GLU A 117 7.47 19.16 -2.68
N ALA A 118 8.68 18.75 -3.03
CA ALA A 118 9.05 18.48 -4.42
C ALA A 118 8.22 17.32 -5.00
N TRP A 119 8.01 16.26 -4.25
CA TRP A 119 7.17 15.15 -4.66
C TRP A 119 5.70 15.55 -4.80
N VAL A 120 5.19 16.36 -3.88
CA VAL A 120 3.81 16.88 -3.95
C VAL A 120 3.61 17.68 -5.23
N ASP A 121 4.52 18.57 -5.57
CA ASP A 121 4.45 19.37 -6.79
C ASP A 121 4.43 18.47 -8.03
N ARG A 122 5.26 17.45 -8.06
CA ARG A 122 5.30 16.49 -9.16
C ARG A 122 3.99 15.70 -9.30
N VAL A 123 3.44 15.23 -8.19
CA VAL A 123 2.17 14.49 -8.19
C VAL A 123 1.02 15.37 -8.64
N LEU A 124 0.97 16.62 -8.16
CA LEU A 124 -0.05 17.58 -8.59
C LEU A 124 -0.01 17.81 -10.11
N GLU A 125 1.17 17.91 -10.67
CA GLU A 125 1.38 18.07 -12.10
C GLU A 125 0.94 16.84 -12.88
N LEU A 126 1.39 15.66 -12.43
CA LEU A 126 1.05 14.38 -13.08
C LEU A 126 -0.45 14.06 -13.07
N THR A 127 -1.16 14.48 -12.03
CA THR A 127 -2.60 14.22 -11.87
C THR A 127 -3.49 15.32 -12.42
N GLY A 128 -2.90 16.45 -12.83
CA GLY A 128 -3.66 17.62 -13.30
C GLY A 128 -4.35 18.39 -12.16
N LEU A 129 -3.99 18.15 -10.92
CA LEU A 129 -4.58 18.81 -9.75
C LEU A 129 -3.88 20.09 -9.33
N ALA A 130 -2.79 20.49 -10.02
CA ALA A 130 -2.04 21.68 -9.66
C ALA A 130 -2.91 22.96 -9.53
N PRO A 131 -3.88 23.21 -10.44
CA PRO A 131 -4.76 24.38 -10.30
C PRO A 131 -5.66 24.34 -9.06
N ARG A 132 -5.84 23.17 -8.45
CA ARG A 132 -6.70 22.96 -7.26
C ARG A 132 -5.91 22.61 -6.01
N ALA A 133 -4.60 22.85 -6.00
CA ALA A 133 -3.73 22.43 -4.91
C ALA A 133 -4.18 22.96 -3.54
N GLU A 134 -4.76 24.16 -3.49
CA GLU A 134 -5.22 24.79 -2.23
C GLU A 134 -6.71 24.57 -1.94
N ALA A 135 -7.41 23.77 -2.75
CA ALA A 135 -8.81 23.46 -2.52
C ALA A 135 -8.97 22.45 -1.37
N LEU A 136 -10.07 22.57 -0.61
CA LEU A 136 -10.46 21.63 0.44
C LEU A 136 -11.32 20.50 -0.10
#